data_21eaf978e12df3dfd1a4bf3d1cf4fb22
#
_entry.id   21eaf978e12df3dfd1a4bf3d1cf4fb22
#
_cell.length_a   1.000
_cell.length_b   1.000
_cell.length_c   1.000
_cell.angle_alpha   90.00
_cell.angle_beta   90.00
_cell.angle_gamma   90.00
#
_symmetry.space_group_name_H-M   'P 1'
#
loop_
_entity.id
_entity.type
_entity.pdbx_description
1 polymer ?
#
loop_
_entity_poly.entity_id
_entity_poly.type
_entity_poly.pdbx_seq_one_letter_code
_entity_poly.pdbx_strand_id
1 'polypeptide(L)'
;SPDCKHFSKAKGAALVDKKIRGLAWITLRWAALVRPRVIFLENVEEFQTWGPVRKGKPIKKLAGTTFQKFLSQLRDLGYAVEYRELVAADYGAPTTRKRFVLIARCDGQPIVWPTRTHAPRSSEEVQSGKLLPWRSAAEIIDWSLPCPSVFDSKAAIREKYGLNAVRPLADNTMRRIIRGVD
;
A
#
# COMPACT_ATOMS: atom_id res chain seq x y z
N SER A 1 -4.34 9.96 -1.70
CA SER A 1 -3.01 9.66 -1.11
C SER A 1 -1.90 10.16 -2.00
N PRO A 2 -0.80 10.69 -1.46
CA PRO A 2 0.36 11.05 -2.25
C PRO A 2 1.02 9.81 -2.85
N ASP A 3 1.72 9.97 -3.98
CA ASP A 3 2.39 8.87 -4.68
C ASP A 3 3.39 8.15 -3.76
N CYS A 4 3.23 6.84 -3.63
CA CYS A 4 4.08 5.97 -2.81
C CYS A 4 5.39 5.54 -3.52
N LYS A 5 5.48 5.71 -4.85
CA LYS A 5 6.59 5.19 -5.68
C LYS A 5 7.98 5.57 -5.19
N HIS A 6 8.14 6.79 -4.67
CA HIS A 6 9.42 7.29 -4.17
C HIS A 6 9.66 7.08 -2.67
N PHE A 7 8.74 6.40 -1.99
CA PHE A 7 8.91 5.92 -0.61
C PHE A 7 9.13 4.42 -0.55
N SER A 8 8.45 3.66 -1.42
CA SER A 8 8.42 2.19 -1.40
C SER A 8 9.79 1.54 -1.55
N LYS A 9 10.04 0.47 -0.79
CA LYS A 9 11.20 -0.45 -0.93
C LYS A 9 11.25 -1.12 -2.30
N ALA A 10 10.12 -1.33 -2.95
CA ALA A 10 10.03 -1.91 -4.29
C ALA A 10 10.78 -1.09 -5.37
N LYS A 11 11.08 0.17 -5.10
CA LYS A 11 11.90 1.01 -5.96
C LYS A 11 13.36 0.52 -6.08
N GLY A 12 13.86 -0.22 -5.11
CA GLY A 12 15.27 -0.64 -5.07
C GLY A 12 16.23 0.55 -4.89
N ALA A 13 17.39 0.49 -5.55
CA ALA A 13 18.43 1.53 -5.48
C ALA A 13 18.18 2.75 -6.38
N ALA A 14 17.07 2.83 -7.11
CA ALA A 14 16.78 3.96 -7.99
C ALA A 14 16.67 5.28 -7.22
N LEU A 15 17.11 6.39 -7.84
CA LEU A 15 17.08 7.72 -7.24
C LEU A 15 15.65 8.16 -6.92
N VAL A 16 15.47 8.89 -5.81
CA VAL A 16 14.17 9.43 -5.41
C VAL A 16 13.99 10.86 -5.94
N ASP A 17 12.78 11.17 -6.41
CA ASP A 17 12.40 12.52 -6.80
C ASP A 17 11.87 13.29 -5.59
N LYS A 18 12.52 14.41 -5.27
CA LYS A 18 12.13 15.30 -4.17
C LYS A 18 10.76 15.93 -4.42
N LYS A 19 10.43 16.28 -5.67
CA LYS A 19 9.15 16.90 -6.04
C LYS A 19 7.99 15.93 -5.81
N ILE A 20 8.13 14.68 -6.25
CA ILE A 20 7.10 13.64 -6.07
C ILE A 20 6.90 13.33 -4.58
N ARG A 21 7.99 13.22 -3.80
CA ARG A 21 7.88 13.06 -2.35
C ARG A 21 7.20 14.26 -1.69
N GLY A 22 7.32 15.45 -2.28
CA GLY A 22 6.67 16.68 -1.83
C GLY A 22 5.17 16.75 -2.08
N LEU A 23 4.57 15.84 -2.86
CA LEU A 23 3.12 15.85 -3.14
C LEU A 23 2.27 15.70 -1.87
N ALA A 24 2.80 15.10 -0.81
CA ALA A 24 2.11 15.00 0.48
C ALA A 24 1.77 16.38 1.08
N TRP A 25 2.55 17.43 0.78
CA TRP A 25 2.27 18.78 1.22
C TRP A 25 0.96 19.37 0.67
N ILE A 26 0.43 18.81 -0.42
CA ILE A 26 -0.88 19.19 -0.96
C ILE A 26 -1.99 18.92 0.07
N THR A 27 -1.85 17.87 0.89
CA THR A 27 -2.80 17.56 1.97
C THR A 27 -2.91 18.74 2.95
N LEU A 28 -1.78 19.37 3.31
CA LEU A 28 -1.77 20.53 4.21
C LEU A 28 -2.44 21.75 3.56
N ARG A 29 -2.25 21.94 2.26
CA ARG A 29 -2.94 23.00 1.53
C ARG A 29 -4.46 22.81 1.59
N TRP A 30 -4.95 21.60 1.37
CA TRP A 30 -6.36 21.27 1.51
C TRP A 30 -6.85 21.44 2.95
N ALA A 31 -6.07 21.00 3.93
CA ALA A 31 -6.39 21.19 5.35
C ALA A 31 -6.53 22.66 5.73
N ALA A 32 -5.64 23.53 5.22
CA ALA A 32 -5.65 24.96 5.50
C ALA A 32 -6.79 25.72 4.78
N LEU A 33 -7.05 25.40 3.49
CA LEU A 33 -7.96 26.18 2.66
C LEU A 33 -9.41 25.68 2.72
N VAL A 34 -9.61 24.37 2.75
CA VAL A 34 -10.95 23.74 2.69
C VAL A 34 -11.39 23.28 4.08
N ARG A 35 -10.44 22.99 4.95
CA ARG A 35 -10.65 22.53 6.33
C ARG A 35 -11.63 21.35 6.44
N PRO A 36 -11.40 20.23 5.71
CA PRO A 36 -12.27 19.07 5.80
C PRO A 36 -12.30 18.55 7.23
N ARG A 37 -13.47 18.15 7.73
CA ARG A 37 -13.63 17.62 9.11
C ARG A 37 -12.75 16.44 9.40
N VAL A 38 -12.57 15.55 8.41
CA VAL A 38 -11.77 14.34 8.52
C VAL A 38 -10.88 14.20 7.27
N ILE A 39 -9.63 13.83 7.50
CA ILE A 39 -8.66 13.50 6.45
C ILE A 39 -8.22 12.06 6.65
N PHE A 40 -8.35 11.22 5.62
CA PHE A 40 -7.74 9.90 5.55
C PHE A 40 -6.59 9.94 4.55
N LEU A 41 -5.42 9.49 4.99
CA LEU A 41 -4.25 9.37 4.12
C LEU A 41 -3.71 7.95 4.24
N GLU A 42 -3.60 7.26 3.09
CA GLU A 42 -2.97 5.94 3.01
C GLU A 42 -1.63 6.06 2.29
N ASN A 43 -0.65 5.28 2.71
CA ASN A 43 0.64 5.17 2.01
C ASN A 43 1.33 3.83 2.34
N VAL A 44 2.55 3.67 1.85
CA VAL A 44 3.43 2.59 2.27
C VAL A 44 4.02 2.88 3.66
N GLU A 45 4.43 1.84 4.40
CA GLU A 45 5.01 1.98 5.75
C GLU A 45 6.21 2.94 5.79
N GLU A 46 6.99 2.97 4.71
CA GLU A 46 8.17 3.83 4.59
C GLU A 46 7.85 5.33 4.50
N PHE A 47 6.60 5.72 4.34
CA PHE A 47 6.18 7.12 4.41
C PHE A 47 6.61 7.76 5.74
N GLN A 48 6.62 7.00 6.83
CA GLN A 48 7.10 7.44 8.14
C GLN A 48 8.59 7.80 8.14
N THR A 49 9.37 7.26 7.20
CA THR A 49 10.80 7.59 7.05
C THR A 49 11.05 8.84 6.20
N TRP A 50 10.00 9.58 5.82
CA TRP A 50 10.13 10.76 4.98
C TRP A 50 11.04 11.80 5.62
N GLY A 51 12.17 12.05 4.97
CA GLY A 51 13.20 12.98 5.36
C GLY A 51 13.85 13.65 4.15
N PRO A 52 14.80 14.57 4.39
CA PRO A 52 15.53 15.26 3.34
C PRO A 52 16.25 14.32 2.37
N VAL A 53 16.41 14.82 1.13
CA VAL A 53 17.11 14.11 0.05
C VAL A 53 18.29 14.94 -0.42
N ARG A 54 19.46 14.32 -0.57
CA ARG A 54 20.67 14.93 -1.15
C ARG A 54 21.14 14.08 -2.33
N LYS A 55 21.32 14.71 -3.49
CA LYS A 55 21.74 14.02 -4.74
C LYS A 55 20.88 12.76 -5.05
N GLY A 56 19.55 12.89 -4.91
CA GLY A 56 18.61 11.79 -5.18
C GLY A 56 18.60 10.64 -4.15
N LYS A 57 19.32 10.77 -3.03
CA LYS A 57 19.37 9.75 -1.95
C LYS A 57 18.85 10.32 -0.63
N PRO A 58 17.99 9.58 0.12
CA PRO A 58 17.58 9.99 1.46
C PRO A 58 18.76 10.09 2.42
N ILE A 59 18.77 11.12 3.25
CA ILE A 59 19.79 11.29 4.30
C ILE A 59 19.35 10.45 5.51
N LYS A 60 19.96 9.28 5.71
CA LYS A 60 19.57 8.29 6.74
C LYS A 60 19.44 8.89 8.15
N LYS A 61 20.38 9.74 8.57
CA LYS A 61 20.38 10.42 9.89
C LYS A 61 19.17 11.35 10.09
N LEU A 62 18.52 11.79 9.01
CA LEU A 62 17.38 12.69 9.03
C LEU A 62 16.07 11.97 8.60
N ALA A 63 16.07 10.64 8.60
CA ALA A 63 14.88 9.88 8.31
C ALA A 63 13.75 10.24 9.30
N GLY A 64 12.53 10.41 8.79
CA GLY A 64 11.34 10.77 9.57
C GLY A 64 11.21 12.26 9.91
N THR A 65 12.25 13.08 9.78
CA THR A 65 12.17 14.50 10.21
C THR A 65 11.14 15.31 9.40
N THR A 66 11.00 15.04 8.10
CA THR A 66 9.99 15.70 7.26
C THR A 66 8.59 15.17 7.58
N PHE A 67 8.46 13.88 7.88
CA PHE A 67 7.21 13.29 8.33
C PHE A 67 6.72 13.94 9.65
N GLN A 68 7.61 14.12 10.63
CA GLN A 68 7.25 14.79 11.89
C GLN A 68 6.81 16.24 11.65
N LYS A 69 7.49 16.99 10.76
CA LYS A 69 7.06 18.33 10.36
C LYS A 69 5.67 18.33 9.72
N PHE A 70 5.38 17.33 8.89
CA PHE A 70 4.05 17.17 8.27
C PHE A 70 2.97 16.94 9.34
N LEU A 71 3.22 16.08 10.33
CA LEU A 71 2.29 15.86 11.45
C LEU A 71 2.10 17.11 12.31
N SER A 72 3.20 17.83 12.63
CA SER A 72 3.13 19.08 13.41
C SER A 72 2.23 20.09 12.71
N GLN A 73 2.42 20.33 11.41
CA GLN A 73 1.61 21.29 10.67
C GLN A 73 0.13 20.91 10.59
N LEU A 74 -0.23 19.63 10.53
CA LEU A 74 -1.64 19.23 10.67
C LEU A 74 -2.19 19.58 12.05
N ARG A 75 -1.41 19.36 13.11
CA ARG A 75 -1.80 19.71 14.49
C ARG A 75 -1.93 21.21 14.68
N ASP A 76 -1.00 21.99 14.12
CA ASP A 76 -1.04 23.46 14.14
C ASP A 76 -2.28 24.02 13.43
N LEU A 77 -2.81 23.29 12.43
CA LEU A 77 -4.10 23.58 11.76
C LEU A 77 -5.33 23.13 12.57
N GLY A 78 -5.13 22.62 13.79
CA GLY A 78 -6.21 22.22 14.71
C GLY A 78 -6.72 20.79 14.51
N TYR A 79 -5.95 19.92 13.84
CA TYR A 79 -6.31 18.51 13.69
C TYR A 79 -5.74 17.65 14.82
N ALA A 80 -6.57 16.82 15.44
CA ALA A 80 -6.12 15.63 16.15
C ALA A 80 -5.61 14.61 15.11
N VAL A 81 -4.41 14.07 15.29
CA VAL A 81 -3.76 13.21 14.28
C VAL A 81 -3.28 11.93 14.92
N GLU A 82 -3.77 10.80 14.40
CA GLU A 82 -3.28 9.46 14.71
C GLU A 82 -2.86 8.74 13.43
N TYR A 83 -1.96 7.78 13.56
CA TYR A 83 -1.60 6.90 12.46
C TYR A 83 -1.26 5.50 12.95
N ARG A 84 -1.48 4.51 12.09
CA ARG A 84 -1.19 3.09 12.36
C ARG A 84 -0.69 2.41 11.08
N GLU A 85 0.01 1.32 11.27
CA GLU A 85 0.23 0.34 10.20
C GLU A 85 -0.84 -0.73 10.31
N LEU A 86 -1.58 -0.94 9.22
CA LEU A 86 -2.65 -1.91 9.15
C LEU A 86 -2.28 -3.01 8.16
N VAL A 87 -2.51 -4.27 8.55
CA VAL A 87 -2.36 -5.43 7.67
C VAL A 87 -3.74 -5.77 7.12
N ALA A 88 -3.88 -5.79 5.80
CA ALA A 88 -5.18 -5.99 5.15
C ALA A 88 -5.84 -7.33 5.53
N ALA A 89 -5.03 -8.39 5.74
CA ALA A 89 -5.52 -9.69 6.18
C ALA A 89 -6.23 -9.65 7.55
N ASP A 90 -5.84 -8.74 8.45
CA ASP A 90 -6.46 -8.59 9.77
C ASP A 90 -7.92 -8.12 9.70
N TYR A 91 -8.34 -7.65 8.52
CA TYR A 91 -9.69 -7.12 8.23
C TYR A 91 -10.41 -7.95 7.15
N GLY A 92 -9.94 -9.17 6.88
CA GLY A 92 -10.59 -10.13 5.99
C GLY A 92 -10.21 -10.00 4.51
N ALA A 93 -9.27 -9.12 4.13
CA ALA A 93 -8.76 -9.10 2.78
C ALA A 93 -7.76 -10.26 2.56
N PRO A 94 -7.80 -10.97 1.41
CA PRO A 94 -6.94 -12.12 1.16
C PRO A 94 -5.51 -11.70 0.73
N THR A 95 -4.89 -10.85 1.51
CA THR A 95 -3.52 -10.35 1.29
C THR A 95 -2.90 -9.86 2.59
N THR A 96 -1.64 -10.18 2.80
CA THR A 96 -0.84 -9.69 3.93
C THR A 96 -0.26 -8.30 3.70
N ARG A 97 -0.80 -7.56 2.73
CA ARG A 97 -0.35 -6.21 2.39
C ARG A 97 -0.48 -5.28 3.59
N LYS A 98 0.65 -4.71 4.01
CA LYS A 98 0.71 -3.73 5.09
C LYS A 98 0.64 -2.30 4.52
N ARG A 99 -0.12 -1.43 5.16
CA ARG A 99 -0.27 -0.04 4.78
C ARG A 99 -0.19 0.88 6.00
N PHE A 100 0.50 1.99 5.80
CA PHE A 100 0.40 3.14 6.68
C PHE A 100 -0.93 3.84 6.43
N VAL A 101 -1.68 4.11 7.49
CA VAL A 101 -2.93 4.87 7.47
C VAL A 101 -2.84 5.97 8.50
N LEU A 102 -3.17 7.20 8.09
CA LEU A 102 -3.27 8.36 8.96
C LEU A 102 -4.71 8.86 8.93
N ILE A 103 -5.23 9.16 10.11
CA ILE A 103 -6.53 9.82 10.29
C ILE A 103 -6.28 11.14 11.01
N ALA A 104 -6.79 12.24 10.45
CA ALA A 104 -6.76 13.54 11.08
C ALA A 104 -8.18 14.11 11.17
N ARG A 105 -8.56 14.67 12.34
CA ARG A 105 -9.90 15.24 12.60
C ARG A 105 -9.79 16.61 13.25
N CYS A 106 -10.63 17.55 12.82
CA CYS A 106 -10.73 18.90 13.41
C CYS A 106 -12.11 19.24 13.96
N ASP A 107 -12.98 18.24 14.14
CA ASP A 107 -14.36 18.38 14.60
C ASP A 107 -14.56 18.02 16.08
N GLY A 108 -13.49 17.82 16.82
CA GLY A 108 -13.52 17.45 18.26
C GLY A 108 -13.99 16.04 18.55
N GLN A 109 -14.33 15.24 17.53
CA GLN A 109 -14.76 13.87 17.72
C GLN A 109 -13.55 12.92 17.84
N PRO A 110 -13.64 11.82 18.60
CA PRO A 110 -12.55 10.86 18.73
C PRO A 110 -12.23 10.19 17.38
N ILE A 111 -10.96 9.84 17.20
CA ILE A 111 -10.52 8.99 16.10
C ILE A 111 -10.81 7.55 16.48
N VAL A 112 -11.66 6.88 15.68
CA VAL A 112 -12.01 5.47 15.87
C VAL A 112 -11.35 4.63 14.80
N TRP A 113 -10.60 3.62 15.24
CA TRP A 113 -9.96 2.64 14.36
C TRP A 113 -10.82 1.39 14.24
N PRO A 114 -10.81 0.72 13.07
CA PRO A 114 -11.52 -0.53 12.91
C PRO A 114 -10.91 -1.61 13.84
N THR A 115 -11.77 -2.46 14.40
CA THR A 115 -11.35 -3.61 15.16
C THR A 115 -10.96 -4.75 14.22
N ARG A 116 -9.85 -5.45 14.52
CA ARG A 116 -9.46 -6.65 13.77
C ARG A 116 -10.55 -7.70 13.85
N THR A 117 -10.82 -8.34 12.73
CA THR A 117 -11.79 -9.45 12.60
C THR A 117 -11.11 -10.78 12.29
N HIS A 118 -9.87 -10.74 11.83
CA HIS A 118 -9.09 -11.90 11.39
C HIS A 118 -7.68 -11.88 11.99
N ALA A 119 -7.07 -13.07 12.06
CA ALA A 119 -5.68 -13.24 12.49
C ALA A 119 -5.05 -14.48 11.81
N PRO A 120 -3.72 -14.70 11.94
CA PRO A 120 -3.08 -15.91 11.46
C PRO A 120 -3.76 -17.14 12.05
N ARG A 121 -3.93 -18.19 11.25
CA ARG A 121 -4.58 -19.45 11.66
C ARG A 121 -3.95 -20.07 12.91
N SER A 122 -2.64 -19.87 13.11
CA SER A 122 -1.90 -20.37 14.28
C SER A 122 -2.01 -19.48 15.53
N SER A 123 -2.70 -18.34 15.44
CA SER A 123 -2.83 -17.44 16.61
C SER A 123 -3.81 -17.98 17.65
N GLU A 124 -3.60 -17.63 18.91
CA GLU A 124 -4.46 -17.98 20.02
C GLU A 124 -5.89 -17.46 19.84
N GLU A 125 -6.04 -16.25 19.27
CA GLU A 125 -7.35 -15.65 19.04
C GLU A 125 -8.20 -16.43 18.04
N VAL A 126 -7.56 -17.08 17.04
CA VAL A 126 -8.26 -17.94 16.09
C VAL A 126 -8.58 -19.29 16.73
N GLN A 127 -7.64 -19.88 17.46
CA GLN A 127 -7.84 -21.17 18.14
C GLN A 127 -8.93 -21.10 19.21
N SER A 128 -9.06 -19.97 19.90
CA SER A 128 -10.12 -19.71 20.87
C SER A 128 -11.45 -19.28 20.25
N GLY A 129 -11.55 -19.14 18.93
CA GLY A 129 -12.75 -18.68 18.24
C GLY A 129 -13.06 -17.18 18.36
N LYS A 130 -12.16 -16.39 18.91
CA LYS A 130 -12.31 -14.94 19.09
C LYS A 130 -12.21 -14.17 17.77
N LEU A 131 -11.33 -14.61 16.87
CA LEU A 131 -11.13 -14.04 15.54
C LEU A 131 -11.24 -15.14 14.47
N LEU A 132 -11.55 -14.73 13.24
CA LEU A 132 -11.54 -15.61 12.08
C LEU A 132 -10.12 -15.80 11.55
N PRO A 133 -9.79 -16.93 10.91
CA PRO A 133 -8.50 -17.11 10.27
C PRO A 133 -8.37 -16.19 9.04
N TRP A 134 -7.14 -15.74 8.77
CA TRP A 134 -6.85 -15.01 7.53
C TRP A 134 -7.34 -15.78 6.32
N ARG A 135 -7.97 -15.06 5.39
CA ARG A 135 -8.44 -15.60 4.12
C ARG A 135 -7.29 -15.74 3.13
N SER A 136 -7.33 -16.78 2.32
CA SER A 136 -6.38 -17.00 1.23
C SER A 136 -6.87 -16.40 -0.09
N ALA A 137 -5.96 -16.09 -1.00
CA ALA A 137 -6.32 -15.66 -2.35
C ALA A 137 -7.11 -16.74 -3.11
N ALA A 138 -6.88 -18.01 -2.79
CA ALA A 138 -7.58 -19.13 -3.40
C ALA A 138 -9.11 -19.09 -3.19
N GLU A 139 -9.57 -18.47 -2.10
CA GLU A 139 -10.99 -18.36 -1.77
C GLU A 139 -11.74 -17.35 -2.65
N ILE A 140 -11.03 -16.44 -3.31
CA ILE A 140 -11.62 -15.38 -4.13
C ILE A 140 -11.32 -15.54 -5.62
N ILE A 141 -10.44 -16.48 -5.99
CA ILE A 141 -10.16 -16.77 -7.39
C ILE A 141 -11.29 -17.64 -7.94
N ASP A 142 -11.90 -17.20 -9.01
CA ASP A 142 -12.84 -18.03 -9.77
C ASP A 142 -12.04 -19.02 -10.64
N TRP A 143 -11.92 -20.24 -10.14
CA TRP A 143 -11.17 -21.31 -10.79
C TRP A 143 -11.87 -21.88 -12.03
N SER A 144 -13.13 -21.49 -12.31
CA SER A 144 -13.84 -21.87 -13.53
C SER A 144 -13.43 -21.04 -14.74
N LEU A 145 -12.78 -19.89 -14.52
CA LEU A 145 -12.36 -19.03 -15.61
C LEU A 145 -11.21 -19.67 -16.40
N PRO A 146 -11.21 -19.54 -17.75
CA PRO A 146 -10.11 -20.01 -18.57
C PRO A 146 -8.80 -19.33 -18.13
N CYS A 147 -7.75 -20.13 -17.90
CA CYS A 147 -6.45 -19.65 -17.49
C CYS A 147 -5.40 -20.00 -18.56
N PRO A 148 -5.25 -19.19 -19.63
CA PRO A 148 -4.20 -19.40 -20.64
C PRO A 148 -2.82 -19.34 -20.00
N SER A 149 -1.90 -20.18 -20.49
CA SER A 149 -0.51 -20.14 -20.05
C SER A 149 0.15 -18.81 -20.42
N VAL A 150 1.03 -18.30 -19.55
CA VAL A 150 1.88 -17.14 -19.87
C VAL A 150 2.81 -17.38 -21.04
N PHE A 151 3.01 -18.66 -21.44
CA PHE A 151 3.82 -19.06 -22.60
C PHE A 151 3.00 -19.14 -23.90
N ASP A 152 1.66 -19.15 -23.81
CA ASP A 152 0.82 -19.22 -25.00
C ASP A 152 0.92 -17.95 -25.83
N SER A 153 0.96 -18.10 -27.16
CA SER A 153 0.87 -16.96 -28.08
C SER A 153 -0.57 -16.41 -28.11
N LYS A 154 -0.72 -15.16 -28.54
CA LYS A 154 -2.06 -14.57 -28.76
C LYS A 154 -2.93 -15.43 -29.69
N ALA A 155 -2.34 -16.01 -30.76
CA ALA A 155 -3.04 -16.88 -31.69
C ALA A 155 -3.52 -18.16 -30.98
N ALA A 156 -2.65 -18.83 -30.23
CA ALA A 156 -2.99 -20.03 -29.47
C ALA A 156 -4.08 -19.76 -28.42
N ILE A 157 -4.04 -18.63 -27.72
CA ILE A 157 -5.06 -18.24 -26.75
C ILE A 157 -6.42 -18.04 -27.44
N ARG A 158 -6.41 -17.39 -28.61
CA ARG A 158 -7.65 -17.15 -29.37
C ARG A 158 -8.24 -18.46 -29.89
N GLU A 159 -7.41 -19.35 -30.42
CA GLU A 159 -7.83 -20.63 -30.96
C GLU A 159 -8.39 -21.55 -29.85
N LYS A 160 -7.66 -21.70 -28.74
CA LYS A 160 -7.99 -22.63 -27.66
C LYS A 160 -9.12 -22.16 -26.75
N TYR A 161 -9.18 -20.85 -26.46
CA TYR A 161 -10.10 -20.31 -25.45
C TYR A 161 -11.11 -19.28 -26.02
N GLY A 162 -11.02 -18.92 -27.29
CA GLY A 162 -11.84 -17.85 -27.88
C GLY A 162 -11.53 -16.45 -27.32
N LEU A 163 -10.46 -16.28 -26.55
CA LEU A 163 -10.12 -15.03 -25.86
C LEU A 163 -9.19 -14.16 -26.71
N ASN A 164 -9.43 -12.84 -26.69
CA ASN A 164 -8.51 -11.87 -27.28
C ASN A 164 -7.62 -11.25 -26.19
N ALA A 165 -6.66 -12.04 -25.70
CA ALA A 165 -5.76 -11.63 -24.64
C ALA A 165 -4.34 -11.46 -25.15
N VAL A 166 -3.60 -10.52 -24.55
CA VAL A 166 -2.19 -10.28 -24.83
C VAL A 166 -1.41 -10.50 -23.54
N ARG A 167 -0.34 -11.26 -23.65
CA ARG A 167 0.62 -11.46 -22.57
C ARG A 167 1.21 -10.09 -22.12
N PRO A 168 0.99 -9.64 -20.88
CA PRO A 168 1.44 -8.32 -20.42
C PRO A 168 2.92 -8.31 -19.98
N LEU A 169 3.64 -9.44 -20.11
CA LEU A 169 5.00 -9.59 -19.58
C LEU A 169 6.05 -9.24 -20.64
N ALA A 170 7.02 -8.42 -20.24
CA ALA A 170 8.18 -8.12 -21.05
C ALA A 170 9.11 -9.34 -21.20
N ASP A 171 9.86 -9.42 -22.29
CA ASP A 171 10.73 -10.56 -22.61
C ASP A 171 11.73 -10.91 -21.50
N ASN A 172 12.29 -9.89 -20.82
CA ASN A 172 13.19 -10.12 -19.68
C ASN A 172 12.48 -10.80 -18.49
N THR A 173 11.20 -10.50 -18.27
CA THR A 173 10.39 -11.15 -17.26
C THR A 173 10.11 -12.59 -17.65
N MET A 174 9.78 -12.84 -18.92
CA MET A 174 9.58 -14.20 -19.44
C MET A 174 10.82 -15.07 -19.30
N ARG A 175 12.00 -14.54 -19.64
CA ARG A 175 13.28 -15.28 -19.45
C ARG A 175 13.54 -15.64 -17.99
N ARG A 176 13.14 -14.79 -17.03
CA ARG A 176 13.26 -15.12 -15.60
C ARG A 176 12.30 -16.22 -15.17
N ILE A 177 11.06 -16.21 -15.69
CA ILE A 177 10.07 -17.25 -15.41
C ILE A 177 10.56 -18.58 -15.95
N ILE A 178 11.03 -18.64 -17.20
CA ILE A 178 11.58 -19.87 -17.80
C ILE A 178 12.70 -20.43 -16.94
N ARG A 179 13.67 -19.61 -16.50
CA ARG A 179 14.77 -20.08 -15.64
C ARG A 179 14.35 -20.50 -14.25
N GLY A 180 13.16 -20.18 -13.79
CA GLY A 180 12.65 -20.57 -12.49
C GLY A 180 11.73 -21.79 -12.54
N VAL A 181 11.43 -22.28 -13.75
CA VAL A 181 10.63 -23.51 -13.97
C VAL A 181 11.54 -24.71 -14.29
N ASP A 182 12.77 -24.46 -14.78
CA ASP A 182 13.83 -25.46 -14.95
C ASP A 182 14.51 -25.76 -13.60
#